data_96cef9c2c7e4e6252c1e34d9aa27e18e
#
_entry.id   96cef9c2c7e4e6252c1e34d9aa27e18e
#
_cell.length_a   1.000
_cell.length_b   1.000
_cell.length_c   1.000
_cell.angle_alpha   90.00
_cell.angle_beta   90.00
_cell.angle_gamma   90.00
#
_symmetry.space_group_name_H-M   'P 1'
#
loop_
_entity.id
_entity.type
_entity.pdbx_description
1 polymer ?
#
loop_
_entity_poly.entity_id
_entity_poly.type
_entity_poly.pdbx_seq_one_letter_code
_entity_poly.pdbx_strand_id
1 'polypeptide(L)'
;PELDSVKPVYGTLNQAKTWNRILINYKYVWHLIKDVWRTDNYVDKIKIWFMPTGWRPEDVKIAYPSKKIKDPSKQEKYETKNAPSLIIYCWMQLLVALVFMFHLFTVLHNTQPVFNYLYAVFIFISIFSYTSLLDQSRLTLVAEVFKLFLGISIIYFQGYSWYNVDIIYTYLVGIIIAVSFFSTIYFQVSHKQEIADLSIS
;
A
#
# COMPACT_ATOMS: atom_id res chain seq x y z
N PRO A 1 11.67 35.95 -15.75
CA PRO A 1 12.24 36.46 -14.53
C PRO A 1 11.59 35.73 -13.37
N GLU A 2 12.33 34.81 -12.74
CA GLU A 2 11.91 34.16 -11.53
C GLU A 2 11.88 35.22 -10.42
N LEU A 3 10.76 35.36 -9.77
CA LEU A 3 10.64 36.20 -8.59
C LEU A 3 11.42 35.51 -7.44
N ASP A 4 12.63 35.98 -7.22
CA ASP A 4 13.59 35.45 -6.23
C ASP A 4 13.13 35.53 -4.75
N SER A 5 11.92 36.00 -4.47
CA SER A 5 11.50 36.32 -3.11
C SER A 5 10.64 35.27 -2.40
N VAL A 6 10.04 34.32 -3.12
CA VAL A 6 9.22 33.27 -2.49
C VAL A 6 9.50 31.90 -3.12
N LYS A 7 10.18 31.02 -2.38
CA LYS A 7 10.39 29.63 -2.83
C LYS A 7 9.01 28.95 -2.97
N PRO A 8 8.67 28.38 -4.15
CA PRO A 8 7.41 27.68 -4.32
C PRO A 8 7.36 26.45 -3.39
N VAL A 9 6.28 26.33 -2.64
CA VAL A 9 6.05 25.18 -1.78
C VAL A 9 5.22 24.17 -2.55
N TYR A 10 5.85 23.04 -2.92
CA TYR A 10 5.19 21.95 -3.62
C TYR A 10 4.55 20.99 -2.62
N GLY A 11 3.35 20.51 -2.91
CA GLY A 11 2.66 19.51 -2.11
C GLY A 11 1.15 19.53 -2.32
N THR A 12 0.46 18.57 -1.71
CA THR A 12 -1.00 18.54 -1.70
C THR A 12 -1.55 19.28 -0.50
N LEU A 13 -2.69 19.96 -0.65
CA LEU A 13 -3.39 20.68 0.44
C LEU A 13 -3.72 19.78 1.64
N ASN A 14 -3.87 18.48 1.41
CA ASN A 14 -4.03 17.47 2.43
C ASN A 14 -2.89 16.45 2.32
N GLN A 15 -1.94 16.51 3.26
CA GLN A 15 -0.81 15.59 3.28
C GLN A 15 -1.28 14.13 3.36
N ALA A 16 -0.71 13.28 2.51
CA ALA A 16 -0.86 11.84 2.65
C ALA A 16 0.09 11.36 3.76
N LYS A 17 -0.48 10.97 4.90
CA LYS A 17 0.30 10.43 6.03
C LYS A 17 0.47 8.92 5.86
N THR A 18 1.16 8.50 4.81
CA THR A 18 1.46 7.10 4.50
C THR A 18 2.54 6.98 3.44
N TRP A 19 3.41 5.98 3.54
CA TRP A 19 4.36 5.55 2.51
C TRP A 19 3.74 4.56 1.54
N ASN A 20 2.57 4.00 1.89
CA ASN A 20 1.89 3.03 1.04
C ASN A 20 1.32 3.70 -0.21
N ARG A 21 1.95 3.43 -1.36
CA ARG A 21 1.59 3.99 -2.67
C ARG A 21 0.15 3.66 -3.07
N ILE A 22 -0.31 2.48 -2.68
CA ILE A 22 -1.67 2.03 -2.98
C ILE A 22 -2.67 2.86 -2.20
N LEU A 23 -2.46 3.04 -0.88
CA LEU A 23 -3.33 3.86 -0.04
C LEU A 23 -3.35 5.32 -0.49
N ILE A 24 -2.22 5.88 -0.96
CA ILE A 24 -2.16 7.24 -1.50
C ILE A 24 -3.08 7.37 -2.71
N ASN A 25 -3.00 6.43 -3.66
CA ASN A 25 -3.80 6.47 -4.89
C ASN A 25 -5.29 6.28 -4.62
N TYR A 26 -5.65 5.39 -3.67
CA TYR A 26 -7.04 5.16 -3.31
C TYR A 26 -7.62 6.18 -2.32
N LYS A 27 -6.79 7.04 -1.72
CA LYS A 27 -7.24 8.05 -0.75
C LYS A 27 -8.33 8.96 -1.31
N TYR A 28 -8.20 9.40 -2.56
CA TYR A 28 -9.19 10.23 -3.21
C TYR A 28 -10.52 9.50 -3.40
N VAL A 29 -10.48 8.28 -3.94
CA VAL A 29 -11.67 7.43 -4.11
C VAL A 29 -12.36 7.16 -2.77
N TRP A 30 -11.56 6.92 -1.73
CA TRP A 30 -12.08 6.71 -0.38
C TRP A 30 -12.79 7.95 0.19
N HIS A 31 -12.28 9.15 -0.12
CA HIS A 31 -12.97 10.39 0.23
C HIS A 31 -14.30 10.56 -0.53
N LEU A 32 -14.35 10.23 -1.82
CA LEU A 32 -15.59 10.23 -2.59
C LEU A 32 -16.62 9.26 -1.98
N ILE A 33 -16.23 8.02 -1.70
CA ILE A 33 -17.10 7.03 -1.07
C ILE A 33 -17.66 7.56 0.26
N LYS A 34 -16.82 8.14 1.10
CA LYS A 34 -17.26 8.72 2.37
C LYS A 34 -18.26 9.87 2.17
N ASP A 35 -18.03 10.73 1.20
CA ASP A 35 -18.92 11.85 0.94
C ASP A 35 -20.26 11.37 0.34
N VAL A 36 -20.27 10.29 -0.46
CA VAL A 36 -21.51 9.61 -0.92
C VAL A 36 -22.33 9.08 0.26
N TRP A 37 -21.66 8.47 1.26
CA TRP A 37 -22.37 7.97 2.45
C TRP A 37 -22.89 9.08 3.36
N ARG A 38 -22.23 10.25 3.39
CA ARG A 38 -22.53 11.37 4.28
C ARG A 38 -23.61 12.29 3.77
N THR A 39 -23.78 12.39 2.44
CA THR A 39 -24.81 13.26 1.87
C THR A 39 -26.20 12.63 2.00
N ASP A 40 -27.18 13.44 2.39
CA ASP A 40 -28.58 13.03 2.47
C ASP A 40 -29.28 13.12 1.10
N ASN A 41 -28.71 13.89 0.16
CA ASN A 41 -29.28 14.12 -1.16
C ASN A 41 -28.96 12.98 -2.13
N TYR A 42 -29.96 12.21 -2.56
CA TYR A 42 -29.79 11.09 -3.50
C TYR A 42 -29.20 11.51 -4.86
N VAL A 43 -29.52 12.71 -5.34
CA VAL A 43 -28.98 13.24 -6.60
C VAL A 43 -27.48 13.51 -6.48
N ASP A 44 -27.05 14.02 -5.34
CA ASP A 44 -25.64 14.31 -5.09
C ASP A 44 -24.81 13.05 -4.88
N LYS A 45 -25.40 11.93 -4.41
CA LYS A 45 -24.75 10.61 -4.36
C LYS A 45 -24.28 10.12 -5.73
N ILE A 46 -25.03 10.46 -6.78
CA ILE A 46 -24.68 10.11 -8.15
C ILE A 46 -23.76 11.16 -8.75
N LYS A 47 -24.08 12.43 -8.57
CA LYS A 47 -23.30 13.56 -9.12
C LYS A 47 -21.83 13.53 -8.71
N ILE A 48 -21.52 13.11 -7.48
CA ILE A 48 -20.15 13.12 -6.95
C ILE A 48 -19.16 12.32 -7.81
N TRP A 49 -19.64 11.31 -8.54
CA TRP A 49 -18.81 10.46 -9.40
C TRP A 49 -18.47 11.11 -10.76
N PHE A 50 -19.24 12.11 -11.18
CA PHE A 50 -19.13 12.75 -12.48
C PHE A 50 -18.69 14.21 -12.39
N MET A 51 -18.63 14.79 -11.19
CA MET A 51 -18.23 16.17 -10.99
C MET A 51 -16.70 16.36 -10.99
N PRO A 52 -16.22 17.56 -11.30
CA PRO A 52 -14.80 17.88 -11.27
C PRO A 52 -14.15 17.57 -9.93
N THR A 53 -12.86 17.27 -9.96
CA THR A 53 -12.05 16.97 -8.77
C THR A 53 -12.16 18.07 -7.72
N GLY A 54 -12.51 17.70 -6.49
CA GLY A 54 -12.68 18.64 -5.38
C GLY A 54 -14.11 19.14 -5.18
N TRP A 55 -15.05 18.79 -6.09
CA TRP A 55 -16.47 19.05 -5.84
C TRP A 55 -16.98 18.17 -4.69
N ARG A 56 -17.79 18.74 -3.82
CA ARG A 56 -18.44 18.06 -2.70
C ARG A 56 -19.87 18.59 -2.54
N PRO A 57 -20.83 17.77 -2.10
CA PRO A 57 -22.18 18.22 -1.73
C PRO A 57 -22.15 19.33 -0.67
N GLU A 58 -23.08 20.27 -0.73
CA GLU A 58 -23.09 21.42 0.19
C GLU A 58 -23.34 21.02 1.64
N ASP A 59 -24.24 20.06 1.87
CA ASP A 59 -24.50 19.48 3.19
C ASP A 59 -23.23 18.87 3.80
N VAL A 60 -22.46 18.15 2.98
CA VAL A 60 -21.19 17.54 3.40
C VAL A 60 -20.09 18.58 3.62
N LYS A 61 -20.05 19.68 2.83
CA LYS A 61 -19.09 20.77 3.05
C LYS A 61 -19.31 21.46 4.39
N ILE A 62 -20.58 21.68 4.75
CA ILE A 62 -20.97 22.36 6.00
C ILE A 62 -20.70 21.43 7.20
N ALA A 63 -21.19 20.18 7.15
CA ALA A 63 -21.08 19.24 8.25
C ALA A 63 -19.65 18.70 8.45
N TYR A 64 -18.88 18.55 7.35
CA TYR A 64 -17.53 17.99 7.36
C TYR A 64 -16.54 18.89 6.58
N PRO A 65 -16.21 20.08 7.09
CA PRO A 65 -15.30 21.00 6.41
C PRO A 65 -13.93 20.37 6.23
N SER A 66 -13.36 20.52 5.03
CA SER A 66 -12.00 20.06 4.76
C SER A 66 -11.00 20.96 5.49
N LYS A 67 -10.09 20.37 6.28
CA LYS A 67 -9.01 21.11 6.91
C LYS A 67 -8.04 21.59 5.83
N LYS A 68 -8.10 22.86 5.50
CA LYS A 68 -7.11 23.50 4.60
C LYS A 68 -5.87 23.88 5.43
N ILE A 69 -4.72 23.58 4.89
CA ILE A 69 -3.44 24.03 5.49
C ILE A 69 -3.37 25.55 5.30
N LYS A 70 -3.28 26.30 6.39
CA LYS A 70 -3.21 27.76 6.36
C LYS A 70 -1.88 28.26 5.79
N ASP A 71 -0.79 27.56 6.10
CA ASP A 71 0.55 27.91 5.67
C ASP A 71 1.30 26.65 5.23
N PRO A 72 1.41 26.40 3.91
CA PRO A 72 2.10 25.24 3.37
C PRO A 72 3.60 25.18 3.73
N SER A 73 4.24 26.34 4.00
CA SER A 73 5.67 26.40 4.29
C SER A 73 6.03 25.82 5.66
N LYS A 74 5.05 25.82 6.58
CA LYS A 74 5.19 25.26 7.94
C LYS A 74 4.75 23.80 8.05
N GLN A 75 4.42 23.17 6.94
CA GLN A 75 3.98 21.78 6.94
C GLN A 75 5.16 20.84 7.19
N GLU A 76 5.12 20.13 8.31
CA GLU A 76 6.05 19.04 8.57
C GLU A 76 5.85 17.91 7.56
N LYS A 77 6.95 17.42 6.99
CA LYS A 77 6.91 16.26 6.11
C LYS A 77 6.54 15.01 6.92
N TYR A 78 5.71 14.16 6.32
CA TYR A 78 5.45 12.87 6.93
C TYR A 78 6.72 12.03 6.92
N GLU A 79 7.16 11.64 8.09
CA GLU A 79 8.33 10.80 8.30
C GLU A 79 8.02 9.76 9.36
N THR A 80 8.43 8.52 9.11
CA THR A 80 8.37 7.43 10.07
C THR A 80 9.79 7.10 10.50
N LYS A 81 10.03 7.04 11.81
CA LYS A 81 11.31 6.61 12.34
C LYS A 81 11.42 5.09 12.20
N ASN A 82 12.07 4.65 11.14
CA ASN A 82 12.27 3.24 10.84
C ASN A 82 13.73 2.85 11.09
N ALA A 83 13.95 1.68 11.69
CA ALA A 83 15.28 1.13 11.84
C ALA A 83 15.94 0.88 10.47
N PRO A 84 17.26 1.08 10.30
CA PRO A 84 17.96 0.83 9.04
C PRO A 84 17.76 -0.59 8.51
N SER A 85 17.68 -1.59 9.40
CA SER A 85 17.41 -2.99 9.06
C SER A 85 16.05 -3.19 8.38
N LEU A 86 15.02 -2.46 8.85
CA LEU A 86 13.69 -2.47 8.23
C LEU A 86 13.73 -1.88 6.82
N ILE A 87 14.45 -0.78 6.64
CA ILE A 87 14.60 -0.12 5.34
C ILE A 87 15.28 -1.06 4.35
N ILE A 88 16.40 -1.72 4.76
CA ILE A 88 17.09 -2.70 3.93
C ILE A 88 16.17 -3.86 3.57
N TYR A 89 15.42 -4.39 4.54
CA TYR A 89 14.43 -5.43 4.29
C TYR A 89 13.38 -5.01 3.24
N CYS A 90 12.84 -3.80 3.34
CA CYS A 90 11.88 -3.29 2.36
C CYS A 90 12.49 -3.14 0.96
N TRP A 91 13.75 -2.75 0.84
CA TRP A 91 14.48 -2.75 -0.44
C TRP A 91 14.63 -4.17 -1.01
N MET A 92 14.96 -5.15 -0.19
CA MET A 92 15.01 -6.56 -0.62
C MET A 92 13.64 -7.04 -1.11
N GLN A 93 12.56 -6.71 -0.40
CA GLN A 93 11.19 -7.05 -0.83
C GLN A 93 10.81 -6.38 -2.17
N LEU A 94 11.24 -5.14 -2.40
CA LEU A 94 11.07 -4.48 -3.69
C LEU A 94 11.78 -5.24 -4.81
N LEU A 95 13.04 -5.66 -4.60
CA LEU A 95 13.79 -6.43 -5.60
C LEU A 95 13.11 -7.78 -5.89
N VAL A 96 12.64 -8.46 -4.86
CA VAL A 96 11.88 -9.71 -5.01
C VAL A 96 10.60 -9.48 -5.81
N ALA A 97 9.85 -8.40 -5.53
CA ALA A 97 8.64 -8.06 -6.28
C ALA A 97 8.94 -7.76 -7.76
N LEU A 98 10.07 -7.11 -8.06
CA LEU A 98 10.54 -6.89 -9.43
C LEU A 98 10.86 -8.21 -10.14
N VAL A 99 11.54 -9.15 -9.48
CA VAL A 99 11.80 -10.49 -10.04
C VAL A 99 10.50 -11.21 -10.35
N PHE A 100 9.53 -11.22 -9.45
CA PHE A 100 8.21 -11.80 -9.71
C PHE A 100 7.49 -11.11 -10.86
N MET A 101 7.58 -9.79 -10.98
CA MET A 101 6.97 -9.04 -12.07
C MET A 101 7.59 -9.42 -13.43
N PHE A 102 8.92 -9.49 -13.53
CA PHE A 102 9.58 -9.94 -14.76
C PHE A 102 9.23 -11.38 -15.09
N HIS A 103 9.21 -12.27 -14.10
CA HIS A 103 8.78 -13.64 -14.31
C HIS A 103 7.32 -13.74 -14.79
N LEU A 104 6.41 -12.94 -14.24
CA LEU A 104 5.03 -12.88 -14.74
C LEU A 104 4.99 -12.58 -16.24
N PHE A 105 5.79 -11.62 -16.73
CA PHE A 105 5.84 -11.30 -18.16
C PHE A 105 6.33 -12.46 -19.02
N THR A 106 7.22 -13.32 -18.53
CA THR A 106 7.69 -14.49 -19.28
C THR A 106 6.64 -15.58 -19.40
N VAL A 107 5.76 -15.73 -18.41
CA VAL A 107 4.75 -16.80 -18.37
C VAL A 107 3.38 -16.37 -18.88
N LEU A 108 3.18 -15.07 -19.14
CA LEU A 108 1.88 -14.46 -19.44
C LEU A 108 1.15 -15.14 -20.62
N HIS A 109 1.88 -15.50 -21.68
CA HIS A 109 1.31 -16.11 -22.88
C HIS A 109 1.02 -17.61 -22.75
N ASN A 110 1.71 -18.28 -21.82
CA ASN A 110 1.65 -19.73 -21.68
C ASN A 110 0.73 -20.18 -20.53
N THR A 111 0.11 -19.22 -19.83
CA THR A 111 -0.71 -19.50 -18.65
C THR A 111 -2.15 -19.01 -18.87
N GLN A 112 -3.11 -19.69 -18.26
CA GLN A 112 -4.51 -19.26 -18.32
C GLN A 112 -4.69 -17.89 -17.67
N PRO A 113 -5.56 -17.01 -18.22
CA PRO A 113 -5.76 -15.64 -17.73
C PRO A 113 -6.04 -15.54 -16.22
N VAL A 114 -6.80 -16.48 -15.67
CA VAL A 114 -7.13 -16.50 -14.23
C VAL A 114 -5.86 -16.59 -13.37
N PHE A 115 -4.91 -17.45 -13.74
CA PHE A 115 -3.65 -17.57 -13.00
C PHE A 115 -2.78 -16.33 -13.16
N ASN A 116 -2.79 -15.69 -14.33
CA ASN A 116 -2.08 -14.43 -14.54
C ASN A 116 -2.62 -13.34 -13.62
N TYR A 117 -3.94 -13.24 -13.43
CA TYR A 117 -4.56 -12.31 -12.48
C TYR A 117 -4.18 -12.66 -11.03
N LEU A 118 -4.19 -13.93 -10.65
CA LEU A 118 -3.78 -14.36 -9.31
C LEU A 118 -2.31 -13.99 -9.03
N TYR A 119 -1.43 -14.14 -10.02
CA TYR A 119 -0.04 -13.72 -9.89
C TYR A 119 0.09 -12.21 -9.75
N ALA A 120 -0.62 -11.43 -10.55
CA ALA A 120 -0.63 -9.98 -10.45
C ALA A 120 -1.15 -9.52 -9.07
N VAL A 121 -2.19 -10.16 -8.55
CA VAL A 121 -2.71 -9.92 -7.20
C VAL A 121 -1.68 -10.27 -6.13
N PHE A 122 -0.94 -11.37 -6.29
CA PHE A 122 0.15 -11.76 -5.38
C PHE A 122 1.26 -10.68 -5.32
N ILE A 123 1.69 -10.17 -6.48
CA ILE A 123 2.67 -9.08 -6.55
C ILE A 123 2.11 -7.80 -5.91
N PHE A 124 0.86 -7.46 -6.21
CA PHE A 124 0.18 -6.29 -5.64
C PHE A 124 0.12 -6.35 -4.12
N ILE A 125 -0.25 -7.49 -3.54
CA ILE A 125 -0.31 -7.68 -2.09
C ILE A 125 1.10 -7.63 -1.49
N SER A 126 2.11 -8.16 -2.19
CA SER A 126 3.50 -8.07 -1.74
C SER A 126 3.96 -6.62 -1.64
N ILE A 127 3.66 -5.79 -2.65
CA ILE A 127 3.97 -4.35 -2.63
C ILE A 127 3.20 -3.64 -1.52
N PHE A 128 1.91 -3.97 -1.36
CA PHE A 128 1.09 -3.41 -0.28
C PHE A 128 1.66 -3.75 1.09
N SER A 129 2.11 -4.97 1.29
CA SER A 129 2.65 -5.44 2.56
C SER A 129 3.90 -4.67 2.99
N TYR A 130 4.97 -4.67 2.18
CA TYR A 130 6.22 -4.02 2.60
C TYR A 130 6.08 -2.49 2.66
N THR A 131 5.22 -1.87 1.86
CA THR A 131 4.95 -0.42 1.95
C THR A 131 4.12 -0.07 3.18
N SER A 132 3.17 -0.92 3.59
CA SER A 132 2.45 -0.78 4.85
C SER A 132 3.33 -1.03 6.07
N LEU A 133 4.37 -1.87 5.93
CA LEU A 133 5.35 -2.12 6.98
C LEU A 133 6.18 -0.87 7.28
N LEU A 134 6.53 -0.06 6.27
CA LEU A 134 7.18 1.25 6.46
C LEU A 134 6.31 2.24 7.27
N ASP A 135 4.99 2.12 7.17
CA ASP A 135 4.04 2.88 7.98
C ASP A 135 3.77 2.24 9.35
N GLN A 136 4.37 1.08 9.62
CA GLN A 136 4.15 0.28 10.83
C GLN A 136 2.65 -0.02 11.08
N SER A 137 1.92 -0.18 10.00
CA SER A 137 0.48 -0.40 10.00
C SER A 137 0.13 -1.84 10.36
N ARG A 138 -0.96 -2.02 11.10
CA ARG A 138 -1.52 -3.37 11.38
C ARG A 138 -2.00 -4.09 10.11
N LEU A 139 -2.30 -3.35 9.06
CA LEU A 139 -2.70 -3.92 7.77
C LEU A 139 -1.61 -4.76 7.13
N THR A 140 -0.35 -4.55 7.51
CA THR A 140 0.79 -5.35 7.04
C THR A 140 0.63 -6.82 7.36
N LEU A 141 0.24 -7.18 8.60
CA LEU A 141 0.03 -8.59 8.99
C LEU A 141 -1.12 -9.22 8.21
N VAL A 142 -2.20 -8.47 8.01
CA VAL A 142 -3.33 -8.95 7.21
C VAL A 142 -2.89 -9.22 5.78
N ALA A 143 -2.11 -8.33 5.19
CA ALA A 143 -1.58 -8.51 3.84
C ALA A 143 -0.62 -9.71 3.74
N GLU A 144 0.26 -9.92 4.73
CA GLU A 144 1.18 -11.06 4.76
C GLU A 144 0.45 -12.40 4.89
N VAL A 145 -0.56 -12.49 5.77
CA VAL A 145 -1.39 -13.68 5.88
C VAL A 145 -2.09 -13.96 4.55
N PHE A 146 -2.66 -12.95 3.92
CA PHE A 146 -3.34 -13.12 2.64
C PHE A 146 -2.37 -13.51 1.52
N LYS A 147 -1.16 -12.92 1.48
CA LYS A 147 -0.09 -13.29 0.55
C LYS A 147 0.34 -14.75 0.72
N LEU A 148 0.51 -15.19 1.98
CA LEU A 148 0.86 -16.57 2.29
C LEU A 148 -0.20 -17.55 1.78
N PHE A 149 -1.48 -17.29 2.09
CA PHE A 149 -2.59 -18.10 1.62
C PHE A 149 -2.67 -18.15 0.08
N LEU A 150 -2.53 -17.00 -0.56
CA LEU A 150 -2.57 -16.88 -2.01
C LEU A 150 -1.41 -17.64 -2.67
N GLY A 151 -0.19 -17.50 -2.13
CA GLY A 151 0.98 -18.20 -2.63
C GLY A 151 0.85 -19.72 -2.52
N ILE A 152 0.39 -20.24 -1.38
CA ILE A 152 0.12 -21.67 -1.19
C ILE A 152 -0.98 -22.13 -2.16
N SER A 153 -2.05 -21.37 -2.31
CA SER A 153 -3.14 -21.71 -3.22
C SER A 153 -2.67 -21.79 -4.68
N ILE A 154 -1.85 -20.83 -5.11
CA ILE A 154 -1.28 -20.84 -6.47
C ILE A 154 -0.45 -22.12 -6.68
N ILE A 155 0.45 -22.43 -5.77
CA ILE A 155 1.29 -23.64 -5.87
C ILE A 155 0.42 -24.92 -5.91
N TYR A 156 -0.60 -25.00 -5.07
CA TYR A 156 -1.50 -26.15 -5.02
C TYR A 156 -2.28 -26.35 -6.32
N PHE A 157 -2.93 -25.28 -6.82
CA PHE A 157 -3.75 -25.37 -8.03
C PHE A 157 -2.94 -25.52 -9.32
N GLN A 158 -1.65 -25.22 -9.30
CA GLN A 158 -0.73 -25.42 -10.41
C GLN A 158 0.02 -26.76 -10.36
N GLY A 159 -0.44 -27.72 -9.55
CA GLY A 159 0.17 -29.04 -9.47
C GLY A 159 1.51 -29.05 -8.74
N TYR A 160 1.61 -28.31 -7.64
CA TYR A 160 2.81 -28.16 -6.80
C TYR A 160 4.00 -27.49 -7.51
N SER A 161 3.72 -26.67 -8.51
CA SER A 161 4.71 -25.87 -9.22
C SER A 161 4.34 -24.40 -9.18
N TRP A 162 5.33 -23.51 -9.20
CA TRP A 162 5.12 -22.08 -9.38
C TRP A 162 5.22 -21.75 -10.87
N TYR A 163 4.08 -21.67 -11.57
CA TYR A 163 4.01 -21.27 -12.99
C TYR A 163 4.96 -22.05 -13.90
N ASN A 164 4.94 -23.38 -13.78
CA ASN A 164 5.74 -24.32 -14.58
C ASN A 164 7.27 -24.17 -14.45
N VAL A 165 7.77 -23.52 -13.39
CA VAL A 165 9.20 -23.58 -13.08
C VAL A 165 9.57 -24.91 -12.42
N ASP A 166 10.84 -25.27 -12.47
CA ASP A 166 11.35 -26.47 -11.82
C ASP A 166 11.05 -26.47 -10.31
N ILE A 167 10.94 -27.66 -9.75
CA ILE A 167 10.59 -27.88 -8.36
C ILE A 167 11.51 -27.12 -7.39
N ILE A 168 12.81 -26.99 -7.72
CA ILE A 168 13.79 -26.25 -6.93
C ILE A 168 13.39 -24.77 -6.80
N TYR A 169 12.99 -24.14 -7.90
CA TYR A 169 12.54 -22.74 -7.89
C TYR A 169 11.22 -22.57 -7.17
N THR A 170 10.33 -23.58 -7.24
CA THR A 170 9.08 -23.57 -6.47
C THR A 170 9.35 -23.60 -4.97
N TYR A 171 10.28 -24.41 -4.49
CA TYR A 171 10.71 -24.41 -3.08
C TYR A 171 11.32 -23.07 -2.69
N LEU A 172 12.14 -22.47 -3.56
CA LEU A 172 12.74 -21.15 -3.32
C LEU A 172 11.66 -20.06 -3.16
N VAL A 173 10.62 -20.08 -4.00
CA VAL A 173 9.45 -19.19 -3.85
C VAL A 173 8.76 -19.43 -2.51
N GLY A 174 8.53 -20.67 -2.11
CA GLY A 174 7.94 -21.01 -0.81
C GLY A 174 8.77 -20.49 0.36
N ILE A 175 10.10 -20.61 0.29
CA ILE A 175 11.04 -20.07 1.30
C ILE A 175 10.94 -18.54 1.33
N ILE A 176 10.93 -17.85 0.19
CA ILE A 176 10.81 -16.40 0.11
C ILE A 176 9.51 -15.93 0.78
N ILE A 177 8.39 -16.60 0.53
CA ILE A 177 7.09 -16.28 1.15
C ILE A 177 7.16 -16.48 2.66
N ALA A 178 7.72 -17.58 3.13
CA ALA A 178 7.86 -17.89 4.56
C ALA A 178 8.78 -16.87 5.26
N VAL A 179 9.95 -16.60 4.69
CA VAL A 179 10.89 -15.60 5.23
C VAL A 179 10.25 -14.22 5.30
N SER A 180 9.49 -13.83 4.26
CA SER A 180 8.76 -12.56 4.26
C SER A 180 7.76 -12.49 5.42
N PHE A 181 6.99 -13.54 5.64
CA PHE A 181 6.00 -13.61 6.71
C PHE A 181 6.64 -13.50 8.11
N PHE A 182 7.67 -14.30 8.39
CA PHE A 182 8.35 -14.28 9.69
C PHE A 182 9.10 -12.96 9.94
N SER A 183 9.77 -12.42 8.93
CA SER A 183 10.47 -11.14 9.05
C SER A 183 9.50 -9.99 9.34
N THR A 184 8.33 -10.00 8.71
CA THR A 184 7.29 -9.00 8.97
C THR A 184 6.78 -9.07 10.40
N ILE A 185 6.54 -10.28 10.93
CA ILE A 185 6.15 -10.47 12.34
C ILE A 185 7.26 -9.92 13.26
N TYR A 186 8.51 -10.28 12.99
CA TYR A 186 9.65 -9.81 13.77
C TYR A 186 9.70 -8.29 13.87
N PHE A 187 9.64 -7.58 12.73
CA PHE A 187 9.69 -6.12 12.72
C PHE A 187 8.49 -5.47 13.41
N GLN A 188 7.31 -6.06 13.28
CA GLN A 188 6.12 -5.54 13.96
C GLN A 188 6.16 -5.73 15.49
N VAL A 189 6.69 -6.84 15.96
CA VAL A 189 6.85 -7.11 17.39
C VAL A 189 7.93 -6.22 17.99
N SER A 190 9.10 -6.14 17.34
CA SER A 190 10.22 -5.30 17.81
C SER A 190 9.83 -3.83 17.94
N HIS A 191 9.07 -3.30 16.98
CA HIS A 191 8.61 -1.92 17.05
C HIS A 191 7.63 -1.67 18.20
N LYS A 192 6.74 -2.62 18.50
CA LYS A 192 5.83 -2.48 19.65
C LYS A 192 6.58 -2.47 20.99
N GLN A 193 7.65 -3.25 21.08
CA GLN A 193 8.49 -3.27 22.30
C GLN A 193 9.21 -1.93 22.48
N GLU A 194 9.78 -1.37 21.41
CA GLU A 194 10.45 -0.06 21.47
C GLU A 194 9.50 1.06 21.94
N ILE A 195 8.25 1.07 21.46
CA ILE A 195 7.24 2.05 21.92
C ILE A 195 6.89 1.83 23.39
N ALA A 196 6.75 0.57 23.83
CA ALA A 196 6.41 0.25 25.21
C ALA A 196 7.52 0.72 26.17
N ASP A 197 8.77 0.50 25.80
CA ASP A 197 9.92 0.91 26.63
C ASP A 197 10.03 2.46 26.74
N LEU A 198 9.74 3.18 25.65
CA LEU A 198 9.70 4.65 25.65
C LEU A 198 8.54 5.24 26.47
N SER A 199 7.46 4.48 26.70
CA SER A 199 6.30 4.92 27.48
C SER A 199 6.50 4.74 29.01
N ILE A 200 7.50 3.97 29.40
CA ILE A 200 7.81 3.65 30.81
C ILE A 200 8.97 4.53 31.34
N SER A 201 9.79 5.11 30.43
CA SER A 201 10.90 6.03 30.75
C SER A 201 10.40 7.47 30.87
#